data_06929ff6409c59071a6853b33d71cafa
#
_entry.id   06929ff6409c59071a6853b33d71cafa
#
_cell.length_a   1.000
_cell.length_b   1.000
_cell.length_c   1.000
_cell.angle_alpha   90.00
_cell.angle_beta   90.00
_cell.angle_gamma   90.00
#
_symmetry.space_group_name_H-M   'P 1'
#
loop_
_entity.id
_entity.type
_entity.pdbx_description
1 polymer ?
#
loop_
_entity_poly.entity_id
_entity_poly.type
_entity_poly.pdbx_seq_one_letter_code
_entity_poly.pdbx_strand_id
1 'polypeptide(L)'
;CLNEIIKVNKKYNFSQIIHATGSAGTQAGLLAGRKYFNVNIPVTGICVRHKKDTQVDKVYTEAKKTCEKLRCNILDKSDVVVYDEYIGSGYGIPTESMIEATKLLAKKEAILLDPVYSGKAFAGLIGLINKKKFTKNDNVLFIHTGGAVSLAAYEWAF
;
A
#
# COMPACT_ATOMS: atom_id res chain seq x y z
N CYS A 1 -3.26 6.90 11.90
CA CYS A 1 -2.80 5.63 11.31
C CYS A 1 -1.42 5.24 11.86
N LEU A 2 -0.29 5.91 11.52
CA LEU A 2 1.05 5.41 11.93
C LEU A 2 1.21 5.33 13.47
N ASN A 3 0.69 6.27 14.24
CA ASN A 3 0.72 6.20 15.72
C ASN A 3 0.04 4.93 16.26
N GLU A 4 -1.03 4.48 15.63
CA GLU A 4 -1.72 3.23 15.97
C GLU A 4 -0.88 2.02 15.58
N ILE A 5 -0.28 2.06 14.39
CA ILE A 5 0.65 1.01 13.93
C ILE A 5 1.83 0.86 14.89
N ILE A 6 2.42 1.95 15.37
CA ILE A 6 3.52 1.93 16.35
C ILE A 6 3.10 1.22 17.64
N LYS A 7 1.90 1.48 18.15
CA LYS A 7 1.40 0.81 19.35
C LYS A 7 1.29 -0.70 19.17
N VAL A 8 0.74 -1.11 18.03
CA VAL A 8 0.55 -2.52 17.68
C VAL A 8 1.88 -3.19 17.32
N ASN A 9 2.82 -2.45 16.75
CA ASN A 9 4.14 -2.94 16.36
C ASN A 9 4.97 -3.47 17.54
N LYS A 10 4.74 -2.99 18.76
CA LYS A 10 5.37 -3.51 19.97
C LYS A 10 5.10 -5.00 20.17
N LYS A 11 3.96 -5.50 19.69
CA LYS A 11 3.56 -6.90 19.77
C LYS A 11 3.99 -7.70 18.53
N TYR A 12 3.87 -7.13 17.34
CA TYR A 12 3.99 -7.88 16.09
C TYR A 12 5.32 -7.70 15.38
N ASN A 13 6.09 -6.66 15.71
CA ASN A 13 7.39 -6.37 15.10
C ASN A 13 7.33 -6.38 13.56
N PHE A 14 6.54 -5.47 12.98
CA PHE A 14 6.36 -5.41 11.53
C PHE A 14 7.66 -5.08 10.81
N SER A 15 8.03 -5.92 9.86
CA SER A 15 9.17 -5.74 8.96
C SER A 15 8.84 -4.85 7.77
N GLN A 16 7.54 -4.73 7.40
CA GLN A 16 7.09 -3.99 6.22
C GLN A 16 5.63 -3.55 6.36
N ILE A 17 5.33 -2.36 5.82
CA ILE A 17 3.95 -1.90 5.58
C ILE A 17 3.71 -1.89 4.07
N ILE A 18 2.61 -2.50 3.61
CA ILE A 18 2.17 -2.50 2.21
C ILE A 18 0.76 -1.93 2.11
N HIS A 19 0.53 -1.10 1.11
CA HIS A 19 -0.79 -0.50 0.84
C HIS A 19 -0.94 -0.10 -0.63
N ALA A 20 -2.17 0.24 -1.04
CA ALA A 20 -2.44 0.83 -2.35
C ALA A 20 -1.99 2.29 -2.41
N THR A 21 -1.29 2.69 -3.47
CA THR A 21 -0.91 4.09 -3.70
C THR A 21 -1.44 4.61 -5.04
N GLY A 22 -2.16 5.72 -5.00
CA GLY A 22 -2.74 6.38 -6.18
C GLY A 22 -2.76 7.90 -6.03
N SER A 23 -3.52 8.43 -5.08
CA SER A 23 -3.58 9.87 -4.77
C SER A 23 -2.34 10.40 -4.02
N ALA A 24 -1.48 9.51 -3.55
CA ALA A 24 -0.28 9.75 -2.74
C ALA A 24 -0.53 9.97 -1.23
N GLY A 25 -1.69 10.45 -0.81
CA GLY A 25 -1.94 10.91 0.56
C GLY A 25 -1.64 9.88 1.66
N THR A 26 -2.06 8.61 1.48
CA THR A 26 -1.81 7.54 2.45
C THR A 26 -0.31 7.29 2.62
N GLN A 27 0.41 7.13 1.50
CA GLN A 27 1.85 6.86 1.55
C GLN A 27 2.62 8.05 2.13
N ALA A 28 2.28 9.26 1.68
CA ALA A 28 2.90 10.49 2.18
C ALA A 28 2.72 10.65 3.70
N GLY A 29 1.50 10.39 4.20
CA GLY A 29 1.21 10.43 5.63
C GLY A 29 1.97 9.39 6.45
N LEU A 30 2.13 8.17 5.92
CA LEU A 30 2.92 7.12 6.57
C LEU A 30 4.41 7.47 6.60
N LEU A 31 4.97 7.96 5.49
CA LEU A 31 6.38 8.35 5.40
C LEU A 31 6.71 9.57 6.27
N ALA A 32 5.88 10.61 6.24
CA ALA A 32 6.04 11.76 7.11
C ALA A 32 5.90 11.38 8.59
N GLY A 33 4.95 10.51 8.91
CA GLY A 33 4.79 9.95 10.25
C GLY A 33 6.03 9.19 10.73
N ARG A 34 6.70 8.43 9.84
CA ARG A 34 7.98 7.76 10.16
C ARG A 34 9.04 8.77 10.63
N LYS A 35 9.19 9.88 9.90
CA LYS A 35 10.13 10.95 10.28
C LYS A 35 9.70 11.62 11.59
N TYR A 36 8.41 11.93 11.76
CA TYR A 36 7.88 12.58 12.96
C TYR A 36 8.04 11.76 14.23
N PHE A 37 7.74 10.46 14.17
CA PHE A 37 7.84 9.55 15.31
C PHE A 37 9.21 8.88 15.45
N ASN A 38 10.15 9.16 14.55
CA ASN A 38 11.47 8.53 14.48
C ASN A 38 11.40 7.00 14.48
N VAL A 39 10.58 6.43 13.58
CA VAL A 39 10.33 4.99 13.46
C VAL A 39 10.81 4.49 12.11
N ASN A 40 11.50 3.36 12.09
CA ASN A 40 12.05 2.78 10.88
C ASN A 40 11.30 1.50 10.44
N ILE A 41 9.99 1.61 10.15
CA ILE A 41 9.24 0.53 9.51
C ILE A 41 9.14 0.88 8.00
N PRO A 42 9.70 0.07 7.10
CA PRO A 42 9.62 0.33 5.67
C PRO A 42 8.17 0.41 5.16
N VAL A 43 7.89 1.33 4.21
CA VAL A 43 6.57 1.52 3.62
C VAL A 43 6.67 1.35 2.12
N THR A 44 5.91 0.41 1.57
CA THR A 44 5.84 0.14 0.13
C THR A 44 4.43 0.39 -0.39
N GLY A 45 4.33 1.22 -1.42
CA GLY A 45 3.09 1.45 -2.17
C GLY A 45 2.98 0.54 -3.39
N ILE A 46 1.83 -0.09 -3.58
CA ILE A 46 1.50 -0.73 -4.86
C ILE A 46 0.71 0.28 -5.69
N CYS A 47 1.27 0.67 -6.82
CA CYS A 47 0.65 1.65 -7.72
C CYS A 47 -0.64 1.09 -8.32
N VAL A 48 -1.69 1.92 -8.31
CA VAL A 48 -2.99 1.56 -8.89
C VAL A 48 -3.37 2.45 -10.08
N ARG A 49 -2.62 3.53 -10.31
CA ARG A 49 -2.95 4.52 -11.34
C ARG A 49 -1.74 4.99 -12.15
N HIS A 50 -0.70 5.48 -11.50
CA HIS A 50 0.45 6.10 -12.15
C HIS A 50 1.63 5.14 -12.20
N LYS A 51 2.45 5.28 -13.24
CA LYS A 51 3.74 4.60 -13.33
C LYS A 51 4.68 5.07 -12.21
N LYS A 52 5.69 4.24 -11.92
CA LYS A 52 6.61 4.38 -10.79
C LYS A 52 7.13 5.81 -10.62
N ASP A 53 7.75 6.39 -11.64
CA ASP A 53 8.41 7.70 -11.51
C ASP A 53 7.41 8.81 -11.15
N THR A 54 6.27 8.84 -11.85
CA THR A 54 5.18 9.79 -11.55
C THR A 54 4.64 9.60 -10.14
N GLN A 55 4.46 8.36 -9.69
CA GLN A 55 3.93 8.08 -8.36
C GLN A 55 4.94 8.46 -7.26
N VAL A 56 6.22 8.20 -7.47
CA VAL A 56 7.30 8.61 -6.57
C VAL A 56 7.30 10.13 -6.40
N ASP A 57 7.22 10.89 -7.49
CA ASP A 57 7.21 12.36 -7.44
C ASP A 57 6.01 12.91 -6.68
N LYS A 58 4.82 12.34 -6.92
CA LYS A 58 3.60 12.73 -6.22
C LYS A 58 3.69 12.46 -4.72
N VAL A 59 4.13 11.25 -4.36
CA VAL A 59 4.26 10.86 -2.94
C VAL A 59 5.30 11.71 -2.24
N TYR A 60 6.47 11.91 -2.86
CA TYR A 60 7.54 12.74 -2.29
C TYR A 60 7.06 14.18 -2.06
N THR A 61 6.41 14.78 -3.05
CA THR A 61 5.88 16.16 -2.95
C THR A 61 4.90 16.30 -1.78
N GLU A 62 3.95 15.39 -1.64
CA GLU A 62 2.95 15.43 -0.57
C GLU A 62 3.57 15.09 0.81
N ALA A 63 4.53 14.16 0.85
CA ALA A 63 5.23 13.83 2.08
C ALA A 63 6.10 14.99 2.57
N LYS A 64 6.79 15.70 1.67
CA LYS A 64 7.58 16.91 1.99
C LYS A 64 6.70 17.97 2.62
N LYS A 65 5.56 18.33 1.99
CA LYS A 65 4.59 19.29 2.55
C LYS A 65 4.07 18.85 3.92
N THR A 66 3.88 17.56 4.10
CA THR A 66 3.39 16.99 5.37
C THR A 66 4.47 17.11 6.45
N CYS A 67 5.74 16.82 6.14
CA CYS A 67 6.86 17.00 7.06
C CYS A 67 7.02 18.49 7.48
N GLU A 68 6.90 19.40 6.53
CA GLU A 68 6.96 20.86 6.82
C GLU A 68 5.86 21.28 7.81
N LYS A 69 4.61 20.80 7.60
CA LYS A 69 3.50 21.06 8.54
C LYS A 69 3.72 20.43 9.92
N LEU A 70 4.31 19.26 9.99
CA LEU A 70 4.63 18.56 11.23
C LEU A 70 5.91 19.08 11.89
N ARG A 71 6.66 19.97 11.23
CA ARG A 71 7.97 20.48 11.69
C ARG A 71 8.96 19.35 12.00
N CYS A 72 8.99 18.33 11.16
CA CYS A 72 9.93 17.22 11.25
C CYS A 72 10.89 17.20 10.06
N ASN A 73 11.92 16.36 10.15
CA ASN A 73 12.91 16.22 9.09
C ASN A 73 12.26 15.78 7.78
N ILE A 74 12.65 16.40 6.68
CA ILE A 74 12.19 16.03 5.35
C ILE A 74 12.81 14.67 4.98
N LEU A 75 12.00 13.82 4.35
CA LEU A 75 12.45 12.53 3.83
C LEU A 75 13.23 12.73 2.52
N ASP A 76 14.05 11.75 2.15
CA ASP A 76 14.66 11.69 0.84
C ASP A 76 13.70 11.07 -0.19
N LYS A 77 13.85 11.41 -1.46
CA LYS A 77 13.04 10.83 -2.53
C LYS A 77 13.20 9.31 -2.62
N SER A 78 14.37 8.80 -2.26
CA SER A 78 14.67 7.37 -2.15
C SER A 78 13.91 6.63 -1.04
N ASP A 79 13.35 7.35 -0.07
CA ASP A 79 12.46 6.76 0.95
C ASP A 79 11.11 6.32 0.35
N VAL A 80 10.77 6.80 -0.85
CA VAL A 80 9.51 6.46 -1.53
C VAL A 80 9.68 5.21 -2.36
N VAL A 81 9.25 4.08 -1.82
CA VAL A 81 9.28 2.79 -2.51
C VAL A 81 7.91 2.46 -3.07
N VAL A 82 7.83 2.21 -4.37
CA VAL A 82 6.60 1.81 -5.06
C VAL A 82 6.86 0.74 -6.12
N TYR A 83 5.84 -0.08 -6.38
CA TYR A 83 5.81 -1.08 -7.47
C TYR A 83 4.61 -0.79 -8.37
N ASP A 84 4.84 -0.72 -9.69
CA ASP A 84 3.82 -0.36 -10.67
C ASP A 84 3.42 -1.51 -11.61
N GLU A 85 3.96 -2.72 -11.39
CA GLU A 85 3.69 -3.90 -12.22
C GLU A 85 2.26 -4.43 -12.08
N TYR A 86 1.53 -3.99 -11.06
CA TYR A 86 0.18 -4.50 -10.73
C TYR A 86 -0.96 -3.58 -11.17
N ILE A 87 -0.66 -2.49 -11.87
CA ILE A 87 -1.67 -1.55 -12.40
C ILE A 87 -2.56 -2.23 -13.46
N GLY A 88 -1.96 -3.11 -14.27
CA GLY A 88 -2.61 -3.67 -15.45
C GLY A 88 -2.74 -2.65 -16.58
N SER A 89 -3.81 -2.74 -17.37
CA SER A 89 -4.06 -1.87 -18.52
C SER A 89 -4.49 -0.45 -18.13
N GLY A 90 -4.88 -0.21 -16.86
CA GLY A 90 -5.21 1.14 -16.41
C GLY A 90 -5.89 1.21 -15.05
N TYR A 91 -6.13 2.45 -14.64
CA TYR A 91 -6.85 2.76 -13.40
C TYR A 91 -8.31 2.28 -13.48
N GLY A 92 -8.76 1.58 -12.45
CA GLY A 92 -10.13 1.04 -12.40
C GLY A 92 -10.38 -0.17 -13.30
N ILE A 93 -9.40 -0.59 -14.12
CA ILE A 93 -9.55 -1.77 -14.98
C ILE A 93 -9.09 -3.00 -14.20
N PRO A 94 -9.96 -4.03 -14.04
CA PRO A 94 -9.62 -5.27 -13.36
C PRO A 94 -8.43 -5.99 -14.02
N THR A 95 -7.66 -6.70 -13.19
CA THR A 95 -6.63 -7.64 -13.66
C THR A 95 -6.94 -9.03 -13.11
N GLU A 96 -6.52 -10.07 -13.81
CA GLU A 96 -6.70 -11.45 -13.36
C GLU A 96 -6.09 -11.67 -11.97
N SER A 97 -4.86 -11.21 -11.76
CA SER A 97 -4.19 -11.30 -10.44
C SER A 97 -4.95 -10.57 -9.33
N MET A 98 -5.59 -9.44 -9.62
CA MET A 98 -6.44 -8.72 -8.65
C MET A 98 -7.70 -9.53 -8.31
N ILE A 99 -8.37 -10.12 -9.33
CA ILE A 99 -9.56 -10.95 -9.16
C ILE A 99 -9.22 -12.16 -8.27
N GLU A 100 -8.15 -12.87 -8.60
CA GLU A 100 -7.68 -14.03 -7.83
C GLU A 100 -7.33 -13.65 -6.39
N ALA A 101 -6.61 -12.55 -6.19
CA ALA A 101 -6.24 -12.05 -4.87
C ALA A 101 -7.48 -11.69 -4.02
N THR A 102 -8.47 -11.03 -4.63
CA THR A 102 -9.73 -10.68 -3.97
C THR A 102 -10.53 -11.93 -3.57
N LYS A 103 -10.68 -12.89 -4.50
CA LYS A 103 -11.34 -14.18 -4.22
C LYS A 103 -10.61 -14.97 -3.14
N LEU A 104 -9.28 -14.99 -3.16
CA LEU A 104 -8.47 -15.69 -2.17
C LEU A 104 -8.72 -15.16 -0.76
N LEU A 105 -8.63 -13.83 -0.58
CA LEU A 105 -8.80 -13.22 0.74
C LEU A 105 -10.23 -13.36 1.25
N ALA A 106 -11.22 -13.17 0.39
CA ALA A 106 -12.63 -13.38 0.72
C ALA A 106 -12.89 -14.82 1.18
N LYS A 107 -12.35 -15.82 0.45
CA LYS A 107 -12.53 -17.25 0.77
C LYS A 107 -11.81 -17.68 2.05
N LYS A 108 -10.62 -17.12 2.33
CA LYS A 108 -9.77 -17.57 3.44
C LYS A 108 -10.06 -16.83 4.74
N GLU A 109 -10.36 -15.53 4.65
CA GLU A 109 -10.43 -14.64 5.81
C GLU A 109 -11.77 -13.88 5.92
N ALA A 110 -12.70 -14.10 4.97
CA ALA A 110 -13.96 -13.36 4.87
C ALA A 110 -13.77 -11.81 4.77
N ILE A 111 -12.64 -11.37 4.21
CA ILE A 111 -12.33 -9.96 4.01
C ILE A 111 -12.53 -9.61 2.53
N LEU A 112 -13.36 -8.59 2.28
CA LEU A 112 -13.65 -8.11 0.93
C LEU A 112 -12.75 -6.94 0.55
N LEU A 113 -12.01 -7.09 -0.55
CA LEU A 113 -11.18 -6.03 -1.14
C LEU A 113 -11.96 -5.33 -2.25
N ASP A 114 -11.62 -4.07 -2.52
CA ASP A 114 -12.12 -3.36 -3.69
C ASP A 114 -11.27 -3.67 -4.94
N PRO A 115 -11.85 -3.66 -6.14
CA PRO A 115 -11.11 -4.02 -7.36
C PRO A 115 -10.18 -2.92 -7.88
N VAL A 116 -10.29 -1.68 -7.39
CA VAL A 116 -9.54 -0.52 -7.89
C VAL A 116 -8.22 -0.32 -7.12
N TYR A 117 -8.27 -0.43 -5.80
CA TYR A 117 -7.17 -0.12 -4.89
C TYR A 117 -6.67 -1.35 -4.14
N SER A 118 -7.44 -1.81 -3.15
CA SER A 118 -6.97 -2.82 -2.21
C SER A 118 -6.76 -4.19 -2.86
N GLY A 119 -7.56 -4.57 -3.83
CA GLY A 119 -7.38 -5.82 -4.59
C GLY A 119 -6.08 -5.83 -5.39
N LYS A 120 -5.78 -4.74 -6.12
CA LYS A 120 -4.51 -4.61 -6.84
C LYS A 120 -3.31 -4.58 -5.88
N ALA A 121 -3.46 -3.89 -4.75
CA ALA A 121 -2.40 -3.84 -3.76
C ALA A 121 -2.15 -5.20 -3.10
N PHE A 122 -3.20 -5.98 -2.85
CA PHE A 122 -3.06 -7.32 -2.30
C PHE A 122 -2.48 -8.31 -3.33
N ALA A 123 -2.84 -8.18 -4.61
CA ALA A 123 -2.17 -8.91 -5.70
C ALA A 123 -0.67 -8.57 -5.74
N GLY A 124 -0.33 -7.29 -5.53
CA GLY A 124 1.06 -6.85 -5.40
C GLY A 124 1.80 -7.49 -4.22
N LEU A 125 1.16 -7.56 -3.04
CA LEU A 125 1.71 -8.27 -1.89
C LEU A 125 1.98 -9.74 -2.20
N ILE A 126 1.01 -10.46 -2.78
CA ILE A 126 1.18 -11.86 -3.20
C ILE A 126 2.34 -11.99 -4.19
N GLY A 127 2.41 -11.10 -5.18
CA GLY A 127 3.49 -11.10 -6.16
C GLY A 127 4.87 -10.85 -5.55
N LEU A 128 4.98 -9.97 -4.54
CA LEU A 128 6.24 -9.74 -3.81
C LEU A 128 6.62 -10.96 -2.96
N ILE A 129 5.66 -11.65 -2.36
CA ILE A 129 5.90 -12.91 -1.63
C ILE A 129 6.43 -13.97 -2.60
N ASN A 130 5.80 -14.15 -3.76
CA ASN A 130 6.22 -15.12 -4.78
C ASN A 130 7.62 -14.81 -5.33
N LYS A 131 7.98 -13.53 -5.42
CA LYS A 131 9.34 -13.07 -5.78
C LYS A 131 10.34 -13.19 -4.61
N LYS A 132 9.97 -13.83 -3.50
CA LYS A 132 10.81 -14.05 -2.30
C LYS A 132 11.37 -12.75 -1.71
N LYS A 133 10.60 -11.66 -1.77
CA LYS A 133 10.97 -10.40 -1.14
C LYS A 133 10.80 -10.43 0.39
N PHE A 134 10.09 -11.42 0.91
CA PHE A 134 9.87 -11.67 2.32
C PHE A 134 10.23 -13.10 2.68
N THR A 135 10.64 -13.29 3.92
CA THR A 135 10.91 -14.60 4.53
C THR A 135 9.73 -15.03 5.40
N LYS A 136 9.77 -16.26 5.91
CA LYS A 136 8.75 -16.77 6.85
C LYS A 136 8.77 -16.04 8.22
N ASN A 137 9.86 -15.33 8.52
CA ASN A 137 10.04 -14.60 9.78
C ASN A 137 9.58 -13.13 9.65
N ASP A 138 9.19 -12.69 8.46
CA ASP A 138 8.72 -11.33 8.22
C ASP A 138 7.25 -11.18 8.59
N ASN A 139 6.95 -10.17 9.41
CA ASN A 139 5.59 -9.74 9.69
C ASN A 139 5.25 -8.57 8.80
N VAL A 140 4.49 -8.81 7.74
CA VAL A 140 4.07 -7.79 6.78
C VAL A 140 2.69 -7.26 7.16
N LEU A 141 2.60 -5.95 7.40
CA LEU A 141 1.33 -5.28 7.63
C LEU A 141 0.74 -4.83 6.29
N PHE A 142 -0.41 -5.35 5.92
CA PHE A 142 -1.20 -4.83 4.81
C PHE A 142 -2.26 -3.85 5.31
N ILE A 143 -2.27 -2.61 4.78
CA ILE A 143 -3.29 -1.63 5.11
C ILE A 143 -4.44 -1.73 4.10
N HIS A 144 -5.57 -2.23 4.58
CA HIS A 144 -6.83 -2.22 3.85
C HIS A 144 -7.50 -0.84 3.97
N THR A 145 -7.50 -0.09 2.88
CA THR A 145 -7.98 1.31 2.86
C THR A 145 -9.49 1.44 2.60
N GLY A 146 -10.24 0.35 2.65
CA GLY A 146 -11.68 0.36 2.42
C GLY A 146 -12.04 0.12 0.96
N GLY A 147 -13.23 0.59 0.54
CA GLY A 147 -13.67 0.54 -0.85
C GLY A 147 -14.49 -0.69 -1.24
N ALA A 148 -14.71 -1.67 -0.37
CA ALA A 148 -15.40 -2.93 -0.70
C ALA A 148 -16.81 -2.72 -1.32
N VAL A 149 -17.49 -1.63 -1.01
CA VAL A 149 -18.79 -1.27 -1.60
C VAL A 149 -18.74 -1.18 -3.13
N SER A 150 -17.57 -0.86 -3.70
CA SER A 150 -17.40 -0.80 -5.17
C SER A 150 -17.47 -2.16 -5.86
N LEU A 151 -17.39 -3.29 -5.12
CA LEU A 151 -17.54 -4.64 -5.69
C LEU A 151 -18.84 -4.80 -6.47
N ALA A 152 -19.93 -4.21 -5.99
CA ALA A 152 -21.22 -4.26 -6.67
C ALA A 152 -21.19 -3.69 -8.11
N ALA A 153 -20.35 -2.68 -8.36
CA ALA A 153 -20.17 -2.12 -9.70
C ALA A 153 -19.24 -2.95 -10.60
N TYR A 154 -18.60 -3.97 -10.05
CA TYR A 154 -17.63 -4.83 -10.73
C TYR A 154 -18.05 -6.32 -10.74
N GLU A 155 -19.31 -6.63 -10.45
CA GLU A 155 -19.81 -8.03 -10.44
C GLU A 155 -19.50 -8.78 -11.73
N TRP A 156 -19.51 -8.07 -12.85
CA TRP A 156 -19.18 -8.61 -14.18
C TRP A 156 -17.72 -9.12 -14.29
N ALA A 157 -16.84 -8.77 -13.37
CA ALA A 157 -15.42 -9.15 -13.39
C ALA A 157 -15.14 -10.38 -12.50
N PHE A 158 -16.09 -10.82 -11.67
CA PHE A 158 -15.93 -11.90 -10.70
C PHE A 158 -16.82 -13.10 -11.05
#